data_7906f9f1e733253a9aad0db9c539926d
#
_entry.id   7906f9f1e733253a9aad0db9c539926d
#
_cell.length_a   1.000
_cell.length_b   1.000
_cell.length_c   1.000
_cell.angle_alpha   90.00
_cell.angle_beta   90.00
_cell.angle_gamma   90.00
#
_symmetry.space_group_name_H-M   'P 1'
#
loop_
_entity.id
_entity.type
_entity.pdbx_description
1 polymer ?
#
loop_
_entity_poly.entity_id
_entity_poly.type
_entity_poly.pdbx_seq_one_letter_code
_entity_poly.pdbx_strand_id
1 'polypeptide(L)'
;MSRFARLRSPLWWLAGVALLLGQVAHAAPLSIGQLMAALAKNPQGAATFTEKKFIAILEQPIESSGELLFIAPARLEKRTLKPKPETMVLDGDILTLERGRRKHVLQLKDYPEVAAMIESIRATLAGDRKALERVYHLALDGGNERWTLVLTPLDPRVGAVIARIRMEGLKDVVHSVEILQADGDRSLMTIEKRAPQQ
;
A
#
# COMPACT_ATOMS: atom_id res chain seq x y z
N MET A 1 -78.83 -39.45 -36.80
CA MET A 1 -78.30 -39.98 -35.54
C MET A 1 -76.83 -39.62 -35.42
N SER A 2 -76.59 -38.53 -34.84
CA SER A 2 -75.79 -38.19 -33.68
C SER A 2 -74.50 -38.99 -33.44
N ARG A 3 -73.37 -38.30 -33.43
CA ARG A 3 -72.46 -38.28 -32.30
C ARG A 3 -71.41 -37.20 -32.46
N PHE A 4 -71.40 -36.24 -31.57
CA PHE A 4 -70.42 -35.24 -31.31
C PHE A 4 -69.16 -35.90 -30.74
N ALA A 5 -67.98 -35.57 -31.26
CA ALA A 5 -66.71 -35.84 -30.59
C ALA A 5 -66.00 -34.50 -30.38
N ARG A 6 -65.92 -34.09 -29.11
CA ARG A 6 -65.26 -32.88 -28.66
C ARG A 6 -63.74 -33.01 -28.76
N LEU A 7 -63.07 -32.11 -29.51
CA LEU A 7 -61.67 -31.89 -29.38
C LEU A 7 -61.36 -31.07 -28.12
N ARG A 8 -60.67 -31.66 -27.19
CA ARG A 8 -60.07 -30.97 -26.05
C ARG A 8 -58.67 -30.49 -26.41
N SER A 9 -58.48 -29.16 -26.56
CA SER A 9 -57.20 -28.53 -26.71
C SER A 9 -56.40 -28.54 -25.37
N PRO A 10 -55.17 -28.93 -25.34
CA PRO A 10 -54.31 -28.69 -24.19
C PRO A 10 -53.51 -27.40 -24.37
N LEU A 11 -54.05 -26.30 -23.87
CA LEU A 11 -53.40 -24.99 -23.75
C LEU A 11 -52.82 -24.85 -22.34
N TRP A 12 -51.74 -25.56 -22.03
CA TRP A 12 -51.12 -25.45 -20.69
C TRP A 12 -49.62 -25.73 -20.72
N TRP A 13 -48.88 -25.13 -21.68
CA TRP A 13 -47.42 -25.23 -21.70
C TRP A 13 -46.73 -23.87 -22.02
N LEU A 14 -47.14 -22.81 -21.35
CA LEU A 14 -46.47 -21.50 -21.43
C LEU A 14 -46.49 -20.83 -20.05
N ALA A 15 -45.73 -21.38 -19.11
CA ALA A 15 -45.39 -20.66 -17.88
C ALA A 15 -44.14 -21.27 -17.30
N GLY A 16 -43.02 -20.62 -17.43
CA GLY A 16 -41.79 -21.08 -16.74
C GLY A 16 -40.46 -20.65 -17.33
N VAL A 17 -40.39 -19.56 -18.09
CA VAL A 17 -39.10 -18.91 -18.27
C VAL A 17 -38.92 -17.90 -17.13
N ALA A 18 -38.57 -18.40 -15.96
CA ALA A 18 -38.11 -17.56 -14.85
C ALA A 18 -36.79 -16.91 -15.26
N LEU A 19 -36.80 -15.61 -15.50
CA LEU A 19 -35.64 -14.76 -15.64
C LEU A 19 -34.74 -14.95 -14.39
N LEU A 20 -33.71 -15.77 -14.49
CA LEU A 20 -32.53 -15.71 -13.64
C LEU A 20 -31.75 -14.47 -14.04
N LEU A 21 -32.23 -13.28 -13.62
CA LEU A 21 -31.40 -12.08 -13.55
C LEU A 21 -30.32 -12.37 -12.51
N GLY A 22 -29.19 -12.90 -13.00
CA GLY A 22 -27.97 -13.01 -12.21
C GLY A 22 -27.64 -11.60 -11.69
N GLN A 23 -27.86 -11.36 -10.40
CA GLN A 23 -27.36 -10.16 -9.74
C GLN A 23 -25.85 -10.25 -9.81
N VAL A 24 -25.24 -9.46 -10.69
CA VAL A 24 -23.81 -9.20 -10.66
C VAL A 24 -23.56 -8.47 -9.35
N ALA A 25 -23.19 -9.21 -8.32
CA ALA A 25 -22.78 -8.63 -7.06
C ALA A 25 -21.53 -7.79 -7.34
N HIS A 26 -21.72 -6.49 -7.55
CA HIS A 26 -20.63 -5.53 -7.54
C HIS A 26 -20.09 -5.54 -6.11
N ALA A 27 -18.91 -6.12 -5.91
CA ALA A 27 -18.19 -5.97 -4.67
C ALA A 27 -18.07 -4.46 -4.39
N ALA A 28 -18.54 -4.02 -3.23
CA ALA A 28 -18.43 -2.62 -2.84
C ALA A 28 -16.93 -2.20 -2.92
N PRO A 29 -16.62 -1.00 -3.42
CA PRO A 29 -15.26 -0.53 -3.50
C PRO A 29 -14.62 -0.53 -2.11
N LEU A 30 -13.36 -0.93 -2.03
CA LEU A 30 -12.59 -0.93 -0.79
C LEU A 30 -12.52 0.49 -0.23
N SER A 31 -12.94 0.69 1.02
CA SER A 31 -12.77 1.98 1.69
C SER A 31 -11.40 2.09 2.36
N ILE A 32 -10.90 3.32 2.54
CA ILE A 32 -9.66 3.58 3.28
C ILE A 32 -9.72 2.98 4.69
N GLY A 33 -10.87 3.09 5.38
CA GLY A 33 -11.04 2.50 6.71
C GLY A 33 -10.91 0.98 6.72
N GLN A 34 -11.44 0.28 5.72
CA GLN A 34 -11.31 -1.17 5.58
C GLN A 34 -9.87 -1.58 5.28
N LEU A 35 -9.18 -0.84 4.40
CA LEU A 35 -7.76 -1.07 4.13
C LEU A 35 -6.92 -0.92 5.39
N MET A 36 -7.09 0.20 6.12
CA MET A 36 -6.34 0.44 7.36
C MET A 36 -6.62 -0.63 8.41
N ALA A 37 -7.88 -1.05 8.57
CA ALA A 37 -8.23 -2.15 9.47
C ALA A 37 -7.63 -3.51 9.05
N ALA A 38 -7.44 -3.73 7.75
CA ALA A 38 -6.77 -4.93 7.25
C ALA A 38 -5.26 -4.91 7.55
N LEU A 39 -4.59 -3.79 7.25
CA LEU A 39 -3.15 -3.61 7.50
C LEU A 39 -2.81 -3.71 9.00
N ALA A 40 -3.64 -3.13 9.88
CA ALA A 40 -3.48 -3.19 11.34
C ALA A 40 -3.46 -4.60 11.93
N LYS A 41 -3.93 -5.62 11.19
CA LYS A 41 -3.88 -7.02 11.63
C LYS A 41 -2.46 -7.59 11.62
N ASN A 42 -1.52 -6.92 10.97
CA ASN A 42 -0.11 -7.30 10.88
C ASN A 42 0.76 -6.38 11.76
N PRO A 43 0.76 -6.55 13.10
CA PRO A 43 1.49 -5.66 14.00
C PRO A 43 3.01 -5.80 13.88
N GLN A 44 3.48 -6.81 13.16
CA GLN A 44 4.89 -7.01 12.85
C GLN A 44 5.05 -7.70 11.51
N GLY A 45 6.14 -7.39 10.80
CA GLY A 45 6.45 -7.98 9.51
C GLY A 45 7.92 -7.89 9.18
N ALA A 46 8.45 -8.96 8.58
CA ALA A 46 9.77 -8.98 7.96
C ALA A 46 9.62 -9.23 6.47
N ALA A 47 10.44 -8.53 5.68
CA ALA A 47 10.40 -8.59 4.23
C ALA A 47 11.79 -8.40 3.64
N THR A 48 11.97 -8.75 2.38
CA THR A 48 13.08 -8.30 1.55
C THR A 48 12.61 -7.16 0.65
N PHE A 49 13.54 -6.33 0.21
CA PHE A 49 13.24 -5.28 -0.74
C PHE A 49 14.26 -5.22 -1.86
N THR A 50 13.80 -4.74 -3.02
CA THR A 50 14.62 -4.16 -4.08
C THR A 50 14.14 -2.74 -4.32
N GLU A 51 15.06 -1.78 -4.43
CA GLU A 51 14.75 -0.38 -4.65
C GLU A 51 15.53 0.16 -5.84
N LYS A 52 14.83 0.89 -6.72
CA LYS A 52 15.39 1.61 -7.85
C LYS A 52 15.16 3.10 -7.65
N LYS A 53 16.26 3.86 -7.57
CA LYS A 53 16.22 5.33 -7.51
C LYS A 53 16.57 5.91 -8.86
N PHE A 54 15.62 6.58 -9.46
CA PHE A 54 15.76 7.32 -10.71
C PHE A 54 16.06 8.77 -10.34
N ILE A 55 17.26 9.21 -10.63
CA ILE A 55 17.75 10.58 -10.38
C ILE A 55 17.90 11.26 -11.72
N ALA A 56 17.31 12.44 -11.90
CA ALA A 56 17.18 13.10 -13.19
C ALA A 56 18.52 13.33 -13.92
N ILE A 57 19.61 13.51 -13.17
CA ILE A 57 20.96 13.73 -13.75
C ILE A 57 21.71 12.42 -14.07
N LEU A 58 21.14 11.24 -13.74
CA LEU A 58 21.78 9.94 -13.98
C LEU A 58 21.09 9.21 -15.11
N GLU A 59 21.88 8.59 -16.00
CA GLU A 59 21.35 7.78 -17.10
C GLU A 59 20.80 6.44 -16.65
N GLN A 60 21.32 5.91 -15.53
CA GLN A 60 20.90 4.61 -14.97
C GLN A 60 20.38 4.76 -13.55
N PRO A 61 19.38 4.01 -13.15
CA PRO A 61 18.91 4.03 -11.78
C PRO A 61 19.95 3.46 -10.82
N ILE A 62 19.96 3.99 -9.60
CA ILE A 62 20.72 3.39 -8.50
C ILE A 62 19.89 2.27 -7.92
N GLU A 63 20.44 1.04 -7.95
CA GLU A 63 19.76 -0.13 -7.40
C GLU A 63 20.30 -0.48 -6.01
N SER A 64 19.40 -0.83 -5.11
CA SER A 64 19.74 -1.34 -3.78
C SER A 64 18.80 -2.47 -3.38
N SER A 65 19.27 -3.33 -2.48
CA SER A 65 18.45 -4.43 -1.95
C SER A 65 18.83 -4.76 -0.52
N GLY A 66 17.90 -5.39 0.20
CA GLY A 66 18.13 -5.75 1.60
C GLY A 66 16.89 -6.26 2.30
N GLU A 67 16.81 -5.96 3.57
CA GLU A 67 15.79 -6.45 4.49
C GLU A 67 15.04 -5.29 5.14
N LEU A 68 13.76 -5.53 5.42
CA LEU A 68 12.86 -4.62 6.15
C LEU A 68 12.31 -5.33 7.36
N LEU A 69 12.16 -4.60 8.45
CA LEU A 69 11.44 -5.03 9.65
C LEU A 69 10.49 -3.91 10.07
N PHE A 70 9.26 -4.29 10.41
CA PHE A 70 8.27 -3.42 11.04
C PHE A 70 7.80 -4.06 12.34
N ILE A 71 7.73 -3.26 13.41
CA ILE A 71 7.11 -3.63 14.68
C ILE A 71 6.26 -2.45 15.14
N ALA A 72 4.94 -2.66 15.15
CA ALA A 72 4.00 -1.63 15.57
C ALA A 72 4.25 -1.23 17.04
N PRO A 73 3.94 0.02 17.42
CA PRO A 73 3.41 1.05 16.53
C PRO A 73 4.51 1.87 15.83
N ALA A 74 5.78 1.77 16.25
CA ALA A 74 6.72 2.84 15.96
C ALA A 74 8.11 2.41 15.47
N ARG A 75 8.40 1.10 15.37
CA ARG A 75 9.73 0.65 14.96
C ARG A 75 9.73 0.22 13.50
N LEU A 76 10.62 0.85 12.73
CA LEU A 76 10.96 0.49 11.35
C LEU A 76 12.46 0.26 11.26
N GLU A 77 12.86 -0.81 10.55
CA GLU A 77 14.26 -1.05 10.24
C GLU A 77 14.39 -1.35 8.74
N LYS A 78 15.33 -0.65 8.09
CA LYS A 78 15.75 -0.92 6.71
C LYS A 78 17.22 -1.24 6.74
N ARG A 79 17.58 -2.47 6.41
CA ARG A 79 18.94 -2.92 6.29
C ARG A 79 19.27 -3.12 4.82
N THR A 80 19.98 -2.18 4.23
CA THR A 80 20.51 -2.30 2.88
C THR A 80 21.73 -3.20 2.90
N LEU A 81 21.75 -4.22 2.05
CA LEU A 81 22.84 -5.18 1.92
C LEU A 81 23.68 -4.88 0.68
N LYS A 82 23.04 -4.43 -0.39
CA LYS A 82 23.68 -4.08 -1.67
C LYS A 82 23.24 -2.69 -2.11
N PRO A 83 24.09 -1.89 -2.80
CA PRO A 83 25.49 -2.17 -3.16
C PRO A 83 26.44 -2.01 -1.98
N LYS A 84 26.09 -1.21 -0.98
CA LYS A 84 26.90 -0.94 0.23
C LYS A 84 26.04 -1.15 1.46
N PRO A 85 26.53 -1.84 2.49
CA PRO A 85 25.79 -2.04 3.73
C PRO A 85 25.47 -0.71 4.42
N GLU A 86 24.19 -0.55 4.75
CA GLU A 86 23.68 0.58 5.52
C GLU A 86 22.50 0.10 6.36
N THR A 87 22.41 0.55 7.59
CA THR A 87 21.26 0.26 8.46
C THR A 87 20.59 1.57 8.84
N MET A 88 19.27 1.61 8.67
CA MET A 88 18.39 2.67 9.12
C MET A 88 17.44 2.07 10.14
N VAL A 89 17.40 2.61 11.35
CA VAL A 89 16.47 2.21 12.41
C VAL A 89 15.71 3.44 12.88
N LEU A 90 14.42 3.38 12.75
CA LEU A 90 13.50 4.28 13.42
C LEU A 90 12.98 3.61 14.68
N ASP A 91 13.01 4.30 15.80
CA ASP A 91 12.40 3.88 17.06
C ASP A 91 11.71 5.09 17.71
N GLY A 92 10.40 5.12 17.71
CA GLY A 92 9.62 6.31 18.01
C GLY A 92 9.96 7.44 17.04
N ASP A 93 10.51 8.53 17.57
CA ASP A 93 10.90 9.72 16.80
C ASP A 93 12.42 9.84 16.61
N ILE A 94 13.15 8.79 16.91
CA ILE A 94 14.61 8.75 16.77
C ILE A 94 14.98 7.91 15.55
N LEU A 95 15.62 8.55 14.59
CA LEU A 95 16.15 7.90 13.39
C LEU A 95 17.67 7.71 13.56
N THR A 96 18.12 6.47 13.52
CA THR A 96 19.53 6.09 13.53
C THR A 96 19.95 5.61 12.15
N LEU A 97 21.00 6.20 11.60
CA LEU A 97 21.62 5.82 10.32
C LEU A 97 23.03 5.33 10.60
N GLU A 98 23.34 4.11 10.14
CA GLU A 98 24.67 3.50 10.29
C GLU A 98 25.20 3.09 8.92
N ARG A 99 26.39 3.62 8.57
CA ARG A 99 27.09 3.27 7.34
C ARG A 99 28.58 3.06 7.65
N GLY A 100 29.03 1.81 7.62
CA GLY A 100 30.38 1.43 8.04
C GLY A 100 30.62 1.80 9.51
N ARG A 101 31.60 2.69 9.75
CA ARG A 101 31.93 3.18 11.11
C ARG A 101 31.21 4.46 11.50
N ARG A 102 30.40 5.03 10.58
CA ARG A 102 29.68 6.29 10.84
C ARG A 102 28.30 5.98 11.33
N LYS A 103 27.93 6.64 12.44
CA LYS A 103 26.60 6.59 13.03
C LYS A 103 26.06 8.02 13.18
N HIS A 104 24.88 8.25 12.67
CA HIS A 104 24.15 9.51 12.81
C HIS A 104 22.83 9.23 13.53
N VAL A 105 22.51 10.05 14.51
CA VAL A 105 21.25 9.98 15.25
C VAL A 105 20.51 11.29 15.02
N LEU A 106 19.30 11.21 14.51
CA LEU A 106 18.48 12.36 14.15
C LEU A 106 17.15 12.31 14.93
N GLN A 107 16.71 13.46 15.37
CA GLN A 107 15.34 13.63 15.91
C GLN A 107 14.42 14.03 14.76
N LEU A 108 13.35 13.28 14.51
CA LEU A 108 12.45 13.54 13.37
C LEU A 108 11.80 14.93 13.42
N LYS A 109 11.57 15.47 14.62
CA LYS A 109 11.03 16.83 14.80
C LYS A 109 11.86 17.93 14.14
N ASP A 110 13.17 17.69 13.96
CA ASP A 110 14.10 18.66 13.37
C ASP A 110 14.15 18.56 11.82
N TYR A 111 13.47 17.55 11.24
CA TYR A 111 13.45 17.24 9.81
C TYR A 111 12.03 16.91 9.34
N PRO A 112 11.14 17.91 9.22
CA PRO A 112 9.71 17.70 8.97
C PRO A 112 9.42 16.95 7.67
N GLU A 113 10.22 17.11 6.62
CA GLU A 113 10.04 16.42 5.35
C GLU A 113 10.35 14.92 5.49
N VAL A 114 11.42 14.59 6.23
CA VAL A 114 11.80 13.20 6.55
C VAL A 114 10.76 12.59 7.48
N ALA A 115 10.30 13.33 8.47
CA ALA A 115 9.25 12.90 9.39
C ALA A 115 7.95 12.56 8.65
N ALA A 116 7.53 13.42 7.72
CA ALA A 116 6.32 13.18 6.91
C ALA A 116 6.46 11.90 6.08
N MET A 117 7.59 11.70 5.39
CA MET A 117 7.84 10.50 4.60
C MET A 117 7.82 9.22 5.47
N ILE A 118 8.48 9.23 6.61
CA ILE A 118 8.53 8.09 7.54
C ILE A 118 7.13 7.81 8.11
N GLU A 119 6.40 8.87 8.49
CA GLU A 119 5.05 8.74 9.02
C GLU A 119 4.08 8.12 8.00
N SER A 120 4.24 8.43 6.71
CA SER A 120 3.42 7.81 5.66
C SER A 120 3.53 6.29 5.65
N ILE A 121 4.75 5.76 5.82
CA ILE A 121 5.02 4.31 5.85
C ILE A 121 4.56 3.72 7.17
N ARG A 122 4.97 4.32 8.30
CA ARG A 122 4.64 3.85 9.65
C ARG A 122 3.14 3.77 9.89
N ALA A 123 2.43 4.87 9.61
CA ALA A 123 1.00 4.95 9.84
C ALA A 123 0.21 4.03 8.89
N THR A 124 0.65 3.86 7.64
CA THR A 124 0.04 2.89 6.71
C THR A 124 0.18 1.47 7.25
N LEU A 125 1.38 1.06 7.63
CA LEU A 125 1.63 -0.30 8.15
C LEU A 125 0.91 -0.55 9.49
N ALA A 126 0.80 0.47 10.33
CA ALA A 126 0.05 0.40 11.59
C ALA A 126 -1.48 0.48 11.39
N GLY A 127 -1.95 0.83 10.19
CA GLY A 127 -3.38 1.07 9.92
C GLY A 127 -3.92 2.34 10.58
N ASP A 128 -3.05 3.28 10.94
CA ASP A 128 -3.44 4.56 11.58
C ASP A 128 -3.87 5.60 10.55
N ARG A 129 -5.14 5.47 10.12
CA ARG A 129 -5.76 6.41 9.21
C ARG A 129 -5.68 7.86 9.70
N LYS A 130 -5.89 8.08 11.01
CA LYS A 130 -5.91 9.44 11.57
C LYS A 130 -4.54 10.12 11.50
N ALA A 131 -3.46 9.35 11.71
CA ALA A 131 -2.11 9.85 11.54
C ALA A 131 -1.85 10.26 10.09
N LEU A 132 -2.25 9.43 9.11
CA LEU A 132 -2.11 9.75 7.69
C LEU A 132 -2.89 11.01 7.29
N GLU A 133 -4.16 11.13 7.68
CA GLU A 133 -5.03 12.25 7.31
C GLU A 133 -4.59 13.59 7.92
N ARG A 134 -3.74 13.59 8.94
CA ARG A 134 -3.13 14.84 9.46
C ARG A 134 -2.06 15.42 8.54
N VAL A 135 -1.42 14.58 7.74
CA VAL A 135 -0.23 14.95 6.94
C VAL A 135 -0.52 14.88 5.45
N TYR A 136 -1.47 14.03 5.04
CA TYR A 136 -1.73 13.72 3.64
C TYR A 136 -3.21 13.75 3.28
N HIS A 137 -3.49 14.19 2.06
CA HIS A 137 -4.72 13.82 1.38
C HIS A 137 -4.59 12.39 0.87
N LEU A 138 -5.61 11.55 1.13
CA LEU A 138 -5.61 10.13 0.80
C LEU A 138 -6.54 9.86 -0.37
N ALA A 139 -6.07 9.16 -1.40
CA ALA A 139 -6.89 8.62 -2.47
C ALA A 139 -6.65 7.10 -2.57
N LEU A 140 -7.73 6.32 -2.60
CA LEU A 140 -7.69 4.86 -2.69
C LEU A 140 -8.40 4.42 -3.95
N ASP A 141 -7.76 3.55 -4.71
CA ASP A 141 -8.31 2.89 -5.88
C ASP A 141 -8.16 1.37 -5.76
N GLY A 142 -9.04 0.61 -6.44
CA GLY A 142 -9.02 -0.84 -6.44
C GLY A 142 -9.95 -1.49 -5.42
N GLY A 143 -9.64 -2.71 -5.04
CA GLY A 143 -10.47 -3.56 -4.17
C GLY A 143 -9.63 -4.39 -3.19
N ASN A 144 -10.28 -5.33 -2.49
CA ASN A 144 -9.61 -6.15 -1.47
C ASN A 144 -8.44 -6.98 -2.00
N GLU A 145 -8.51 -7.45 -3.25
CA GLU A 145 -7.45 -8.28 -3.83
C GLU A 145 -6.24 -7.47 -4.28
N ARG A 146 -6.48 -6.26 -4.78
CA ARG A 146 -5.41 -5.32 -5.21
C ARG A 146 -5.88 -3.90 -5.00
N TRP A 147 -5.04 -3.09 -4.38
CA TRP A 147 -5.32 -1.71 -4.08
C TRP A 147 -4.11 -0.81 -4.35
N THR A 148 -4.41 0.45 -4.58
CA THR A 148 -3.44 1.55 -4.71
C THR A 148 -3.86 2.68 -3.78
N LEU A 149 -2.99 3.03 -2.85
CA LEU A 149 -3.15 4.17 -1.95
C LEU A 149 -2.19 5.27 -2.39
N VAL A 150 -2.73 6.45 -2.68
CA VAL A 150 -1.96 7.64 -3.04
C VAL A 150 -2.05 8.66 -1.92
N LEU A 151 -0.91 9.16 -1.48
CA LEU A 151 -0.73 10.14 -0.43
C LEU A 151 -0.18 11.42 -1.04
N THR A 152 -0.91 12.53 -0.94
CA THR A 152 -0.48 13.86 -1.39
C THR A 152 -0.28 14.75 -0.18
N PRO A 153 0.90 15.35 0.06
CA PRO A 153 1.16 16.18 1.23
C PRO A 153 0.17 17.35 1.35
N LEU A 154 -0.26 17.63 2.57
CA LEU A 154 -1.11 18.80 2.90
C LEU A 154 -0.27 20.05 3.16
N ASP A 155 0.91 19.90 3.79
CA ASP A 155 1.83 21.02 4.06
C ASP A 155 2.63 21.35 2.79
N PRO A 156 2.57 22.60 2.28
CA PRO A 156 3.33 23.03 1.11
C PRO A 156 4.85 22.85 1.24
N ARG A 157 5.41 22.91 2.46
CA ARG A 157 6.85 22.69 2.70
C ARG A 157 7.22 21.22 2.45
N VAL A 158 6.39 20.29 2.89
CA VAL A 158 6.55 18.86 2.56
C VAL A 158 6.34 18.65 1.07
N GLY A 159 5.33 19.30 0.47
CA GLY A 159 5.03 19.25 -0.96
C GLY A 159 6.14 19.81 -1.85
N ALA A 160 6.98 20.72 -1.33
CA ALA A 160 8.16 21.23 -2.05
C ALA A 160 9.28 20.18 -2.19
N VAL A 161 9.24 19.10 -1.39
CA VAL A 161 10.21 17.99 -1.42
C VAL A 161 9.56 16.72 -1.98
N ILE A 162 8.35 16.38 -1.53
CA ILE A 162 7.62 15.16 -1.89
C ILE A 162 6.36 15.54 -2.66
N ALA A 163 6.31 15.24 -3.96
CA ALA A 163 5.12 15.49 -4.78
C ALA A 163 3.98 14.51 -4.41
N ARG A 164 4.31 13.23 -4.25
CA ARG A 164 3.36 12.18 -3.82
C ARG A 164 4.08 10.92 -3.37
N ILE A 165 3.36 10.12 -2.59
CA ILE A 165 3.75 8.74 -2.26
C ILE A 165 2.62 7.83 -2.76
N ARG A 166 2.98 6.76 -3.48
CA ARG A 166 2.05 5.75 -3.97
C ARG A 166 2.43 4.41 -3.37
N MET A 167 1.47 3.75 -2.75
CA MET A 167 1.63 2.42 -2.20
C MET A 167 0.67 1.47 -2.89
N GLU A 168 1.17 0.31 -3.29
CA GLU A 168 0.34 -0.75 -3.86
C GLU A 168 0.44 -2.00 -3.01
N GLY A 169 -0.67 -2.72 -2.94
CA GLY A 169 -0.71 -3.94 -2.15
C GLY A 169 -1.76 -4.94 -2.61
N LEU A 170 -1.68 -6.10 -2.00
CA LEU A 170 -2.63 -7.19 -2.15
C LEU A 170 -3.17 -7.55 -0.77
N LYS A 171 -4.49 -7.55 -0.62
CA LYS A 171 -5.15 -7.84 0.66
C LYS A 171 -4.63 -6.93 1.79
N ASP A 172 -3.95 -7.49 2.76
CA ASP A 172 -3.39 -6.83 3.94
C ASP A 172 -1.86 -6.66 3.88
N VAL A 173 -1.27 -6.73 2.67
CA VAL A 173 0.19 -6.66 2.48
C VAL A 173 0.55 -5.57 1.48
N VAL A 174 1.49 -4.70 1.85
CA VAL A 174 2.13 -3.72 0.96
C VAL A 174 3.17 -4.43 0.10
N HIS A 175 3.11 -4.25 -1.22
CA HIS A 175 4.04 -4.85 -2.19
C HIS A 175 4.96 -3.85 -2.85
N SER A 176 4.54 -2.59 -2.97
CA SER A 176 5.42 -1.54 -3.49
C SER A 176 5.18 -0.20 -2.82
N VAL A 177 6.23 0.59 -2.77
CA VAL A 177 6.20 2.00 -2.35
C VAL A 177 6.96 2.80 -3.39
N GLU A 178 6.27 3.74 -4.03
CA GLU A 178 6.86 4.72 -4.92
C GLU A 178 6.82 6.10 -4.26
N ILE A 179 7.95 6.80 -4.25
CA ILE A 179 8.05 8.19 -3.79
C ILE A 179 8.47 9.03 -4.99
N LEU A 180 7.64 9.97 -5.38
CA LEU A 180 7.95 10.97 -6.38
C LEU A 180 8.30 12.28 -5.66
N GLN A 181 9.49 12.79 -5.89
CA GLN A 181 9.95 14.06 -5.37
C GLN A 181 9.51 15.23 -6.27
N ALA A 182 9.51 16.42 -5.71
CA ALA A 182 9.08 17.62 -6.43
C ALA A 182 10.06 18.01 -7.55
N ASP A 183 11.32 17.64 -7.45
CA ASP A 183 12.36 17.84 -8.47
C ASP A 183 12.32 16.81 -9.61
N GLY A 184 11.41 15.82 -9.53
CA GLY A 184 11.23 14.77 -10.51
C GLY A 184 12.01 13.48 -10.21
N ASP A 185 12.86 13.46 -9.19
CA ASP A 185 13.49 12.23 -8.72
C ASP A 185 12.43 11.25 -8.21
N ARG A 186 12.68 9.96 -8.41
CA ARG A 186 11.72 8.91 -8.05
C ARG A 186 12.42 7.72 -7.44
N SER A 187 11.88 7.21 -6.33
CA SER A 187 12.25 5.93 -5.75
C SER A 187 11.10 4.95 -5.89
N LEU A 188 11.38 3.76 -6.39
CA LEU A 188 10.44 2.64 -6.45
C LEU A 188 11.02 1.45 -5.68
N MET A 189 10.37 1.10 -4.58
CA MET A 189 10.71 -0.06 -3.76
C MET A 189 9.68 -1.16 -3.98
N THR A 190 10.15 -2.35 -4.35
CA THR A 190 9.36 -3.59 -4.37
C THR A 190 9.65 -4.38 -3.11
N ILE A 191 8.60 -4.90 -2.48
CA ILE A 191 8.63 -5.55 -1.16
C ILE A 191 8.10 -6.97 -1.30
N GLU A 192 8.86 -7.94 -0.83
CA GLU A 192 8.49 -9.34 -0.81
C GLU A 192 8.47 -9.84 0.63
N LYS A 193 7.32 -10.33 1.08
CA LYS A 193 7.17 -10.86 2.43
C LYS A 193 8.11 -12.05 2.64
N ARG A 194 8.91 -12.00 3.68
CA ARG A 194 9.78 -13.13 4.05
C ARG A 194 8.93 -14.23 4.65
N ALA A 195 9.11 -15.47 4.15
CA ALA A 195 8.51 -16.62 4.81
C ALA A 195 9.03 -16.72 6.25
N PRO A 196 8.22 -17.17 7.24
CA PRO A 196 8.71 -17.46 8.57
C PRO A 196 9.88 -18.45 8.46
N GLN A 197 11.02 -18.13 9.05
CA GLN A 197 12.10 -19.12 9.21
C GLN A 197 11.59 -20.14 10.22
N GLN A 198 11.46 -21.38 9.77
CA GLN A 198 11.15 -22.54 10.62
C GLN A 198 12.34 -22.85 11.52
#